data_90ca55e000448cefdeca82158d856cf6
#
_entry.id   90ca55e000448cefdeca82158d856cf6
#
_cell.length_a   1.000
_cell.length_b   1.000
_cell.length_c   1.000
_cell.angle_alpha   90.00
_cell.angle_beta   90.00
_cell.angle_gamma   90.00
#
_symmetry.space_group_name_H-M   'P 1'
#
loop_
_entity.id
_entity.type
_entity.pdbx_description
1 polymer ?
#
loop_
_entity_poly.entity_id
_entity_poly.type
_entity_poly.pdbx_seq_one_letter_code
_entity_poly.pdbx_strand_id
1 'polypeptide(L)'
;MSLSVILRCEFPRVAAAIALIGWSLAGHISHAASGPEAAGKVDRLLDASGMAHTVRQILPGMLEGINSPQPGVPANVRGALSDAATQAFQPGPMMEKVRARMSSALNDRQIGDTLGWLDSPLGSRITAAENEASEPAALGRIEAYAKELERRPPAKQRANLIGELNRATGSGELTASMLEAGVLASALGVNAAQPAQQRVPGDVLQKQVKASLPHLRQQAGQMVTLGLHYSYRAFTDKEIESYLNFLKSPSGVAYSKAAVSAFRDAMLDAMGRFMQAIPKALDKHKGVTGA
;
A
#
# COMPACT_ATOMS: atom_id res chain seq x y z
N MET A 1 21.99 2.57 -19.90
CA MET A 1 21.28 1.34 -19.42
C MET A 1 19.87 1.39 -20.01
N SER A 2 19.44 0.33 -20.69
CA SER A 2 18.11 0.29 -21.32
C SER A 2 17.03 0.16 -20.23
N LEU A 3 15.88 0.84 -20.40
CA LEU A 3 14.71 0.74 -19.52
C LEU A 3 14.25 -0.72 -19.30
N SER A 4 14.53 -1.61 -20.28
CA SER A 4 14.30 -3.04 -20.19
C SER A 4 15.11 -3.75 -19.09
N VAL A 5 16.24 -3.19 -18.66
CA VAL A 5 17.03 -3.69 -17.52
C VAL A 5 16.41 -3.24 -16.20
N ILE A 6 15.90 -2.01 -16.13
CA ILE A 6 15.20 -1.46 -14.95
C ILE A 6 13.89 -2.21 -14.70
N LEU A 7 13.16 -2.55 -15.76
CA LEU A 7 11.88 -3.29 -15.68
C LEU A 7 12.05 -4.80 -15.42
N ARG A 8 13.24 -5.36 -15.67
CA ARG A 8 13.55 -6.79 -15.37
C ARG A 8 14.20 -7.02 -14.01
N CYS A 9 14.77 -5.97 -13.38
CA CYS A 9 15.43 -6.09 -12.09
C CYS A 9 14.40 -5.95 -10.96
N GLU A 10 13.97 -7.06 -10.40
CA GLU A 10 13.48 -7.27 -9.02
C GLU A 10 12.45 -6.26 -8.44
N PHE A 11 11.64 -5.61 -9.30
CA PHE A 11 10.45 -4.87 -8.85
C PHE A 11 9.43 -5.73 -8.04
N PRO A 12 9.41 -7.08 -8.13
CA PRO A 12 8.47 -7.88 -7.34
C PRO A 12 8.60 -7.67 -5.83
N ARG A 13 9.80 -7.39 -5.29
CA ARG A 13 9.98 -7.23 -3.83
C ARG A 13 9.54 -5.87 -3.30
N VAL A 14 9.79 -4.78 -4.05
CA VAL A 14 9.26 -3.45 -3.70
C VAL A 14 7.75 -3.40 -3.91
N ALA A 15 7.26 -4.01 -4.99
CA ALA A 15 5.84 -4.15 -5.26
C ALA A 15 5.13 -5.06 -4.25
N ALA A 16 5.81 -6.10 -3.72
CA ALA A 16 5.28 -6.94 -2.66
C ALA A 16 5.08 -6.17 -1.35
N ALA A 17 6.04 -5.32 -0.97
CA ALA A 17 5.88 -4.45 0.20
C ALA A 17 4.72 -3.45 0.03
N ILE A 18 4.49 -2.93 -1.18
CA ILE A 18 3.38 -2.03 -1.49
C ILE A 18 2.04 -2.80 -1.61
N ALA A 19 2.05 -4.01 -2.19
CA ALA A 19 0.84 -4.81 -2.36
C ALA A 19 0.28 -5.37 -1.05
N LEU A 20 1.16 -5.62 -0.07
CA LEU A 20 0.77 -6.07 1.27
C LEU A 20 0.25 -4.92 2.16
N ILE A 21 0.47 -3.66 1.76
CA ILE A 21 -0.05 -2.46 2.45
C ILE A 21 -1.56 -2.27 2.21
N GLY A 22 -2.16 -3.00 1.29
CA GLY A 22 -3.60 -2.98 1.10
C GLY A 22 -4.34 -3.77 2.16
N TRP A 23 -4.73 -3.14 3.26
CA TRP A 23 -5.63 -3.64 4.30
C TRP A 23 -4.98 -4.39 5.46
N SER A 24 -4.45 -3.64 6.36
CA SER A 24 -4.16 -4.10 7.70
C SER A 24 -4.80 -3.23 8.73
N LEU A 25 -5.54 -3.86 9.55
CA LEU A 25 -6.42 -3.17 10.48
C LEU A 25 -6.53 -3.95 11.81
N ALA A 26 -5.68 -3.79 12.78
CA ALA A 26 -5.94 -3.86 14.21
C ALA A 26 -4.69 -3.67 15.05
N GLY A 27 -4.88 -3.11 16.16
CA GLY A 27 -3.91 -3.09 17.23
C GLY A 27 -4.43 -2.31 18.41
N HIS A 28 -4.59 -2.98 19.51
CA HIS A 28 -4.89 -2.36 20.80
C HIS A 28 -3.79 -1.38 21.18
N ILE A 29 -4.15 -0.16 21.57
CA ILE A 29 -3.72 0.50 22.81
C ILE A 29 -4.61 1.74 22.97
N SER A 30 -5.33 1.79 24.11
CA SER A 30 -6.07 2.95 24.58
C SER A 30 -5.12 4.09 24.92
N HIS A 31 -5.34 5.26 24.31
CA HIS A 31 -4.99 6.53 24.94
C HIS A 31 -6.10 7.52 24.64
N ALA A 32 -6.78 7.91 25.69
CA ALA A 32 -7.73 9.00 25.70
C ALA A 32 -6.98 10.32 25.48
N ALA A 33 -7.39 11.08 24.45
CA ALA A 33 -7.11 12.50 24.38
C ALA A 33 -8.36 13.17 23.78
N SER A 34 -8.93 14.05 24.54
CA SER A 34 -10.12 14.81 24.31
C SER A 34 -9.94 15.85 23.20
N GLY A 35 -10.66 15.65 22.10
CA GLY A 35 -10.96 16.62 21.05
C GLY A 35 -12.43 16.52 20.68
N PRO A 36 -13.01 17.40 19.83
CA PRO A 36 -14.44 17.38 19.59
C PRO A 36 -14.91 15.99 19.16
N GLU A 37 -16.06 15.59 19.64
CA GLU A 37 -16.60 14.22 19.64
C GLU A 37 -16.59 13.51 18.25
N ALA A 38 -16.71 14.29 17.18
CA ALA A 38 -16.63 13.78 15.80
C ALA A 38 -15.18 13.43 15.37
N ALA A 39 -14.18 14.19 15.81
CA ALA A 39 -12.77 13.88 15.54
C ALA A 39 -12.36 12.59 16.25
N GLY A 40 -12.83 12.37 17.48
CA GLY A 40 -12.60 11.15 18.23
C GLY A 40 -13.21 9.89 17.58
N LYS A 41 -14.39 10.01 16.92
CA LYS A 41 -15.00 8.88 16.21
C LYS A 41 -14.20 8.48 14.98
N VAL A 42 -13.67 9.43 14.22
CA VAL A 42 -12.83 9.14 13.04
C VAL A 42 -11.50 8.56 13.48
N ASP A 43 -10.86 9.08 14.52
CA ASP A 43 -9.62 8.52 15.05
C ASP A 43 -9.82 7.08 15.53
N ARG A 44 -10.92 6.80 16.25
CA ARG A 44 -11.29 5.43 16.62
C ARG A 44 -11.51 4.55 15.40
N LEU A 45 -12.17 5.07 14.34
CA LEU A 45 -12.36 4.33 13.10
C LEU A 45 -11.02 4.02 12.43
N LEU A 46 -10.09 4.97 12.38
CA LEU A 46 -8.74 4.78 11.82
C LEU A 46 -7.91 3.77 12.61
N ASP A 47 -8.07 3.73 13.91
CA ASP A 47 -7.40 2.75 14.76
C ASP A 47 -8.10 1.38 14.65
N ALA A 48 -9.40 1.28 14.85
CA ALA A 48 -10.15 0.04 14.77
C ALA A 48 -10.07 -0.61 13.39
N SER A 49 -9.99 0.20 12.35
CA SER A 49 -9.79 -0.24 10.99
C SER A 49 -8.31 -0.51 10.65
N GLY A 50 -7.28 -0.25 11.55
CA GLY A 50 -5.81 -0.35 11.40
C GLY A 50 -5.22 0.48 10.27
N MET A 51 -6.01 1.35 9.67
CA MET A 51 -5.47 2.29 8.69
C MET A 51 -4.31 3.10 9.28
N ALA A 52 -4.39 3.42 10.57
CA ALA A 52 -3.32 4.06 11.30
C ALA A 52 -2.06 3.18 11.38
N HIS A 53 -2.21 1.86 11.57
CA HIS A 53 -1.09 0.91 11.51
C HIS A 53 -0.48 0.88 10.11
N THR A 54 -1.31 0.70 9.07
CA THR A 54 -0.86 0.66 7.67
C THR A 54 -0.04 1.90 7.29
N VAL A 55 -0.52 3.10 7.62
CA VAL A 55 0.22 4.34 7.32
C VAL A 55 1.59 4.35 8.01
N ARG A 56 1.68 3.86 9.26
CA ARG A 56 2.96 3.76 9.98
C ARG A 56 3.94 2.77 9.35
N GLN A 57 3.46 1.73 8.65
CA GLN A 57 4.31 0.71 8.00
C GLN A 57 4.82 1.14 6.62
N ILE A 58 4.29 2.19 6.00
CA ILE A 58 4.69 2.63 4.66
C ILE A 58 6.18 2.97 4.61
N LEU A 59 6.64 3.86 5.48
CA LEU A 59 8.05 4.31 5.47
C LEU A 59 9.03 3.17 5.78
N PRO A 60 8.84 2.36 6.84
CA PRO A 60 9.70 1.18 7.07
C PRO A 60 9.77 0.24 5.87
N GLY A 61 8.64 -0.11 5.27
CA GLY A 61 8.59 -0.98 4.10
C GLY A 61 9.29 -0.38 2.87
N MET A 62 9.15 0.92 2.64
CA MET A 62 9.88 1.61 1.57
C MET A 62 11.40 1.60 1.81
N LEU A 63 11.83 1.89 3.03
CA LEU A 63 13.26 1.90 3.37
C LEU A 63 13.87 0.50 3.24
N GLU A 64 13.16 -0.54 3.64
CA GLU A 64 13.57 -1.93 3.43
C GLU A 64 13.74 -2.23 1.93
N GLY A 65 12.76 -1.85 1.10
CA GLY A 65 12.83 -2.02 -0.35
C GLY A 65 13.98 -1.25 -1.01
N ILE A 66 14.22 0.01 -0.61
CA ILE A 66 15.30 0.86 -1.13
C ILE A 66 16.68 0.30 -0.72
N ASN A 67 16.81 -0.18 0.53
CA ASN A 67 18.07 -0.66 1.08
C ASN A 67 18.37 -2.12 0.71
N SER A 68 17.39 -2.87 0.18
CA SER A 68 17.63 -4.21 -0.35
C SER A 68 18.68 -4.17 -1.46
N PRO A 69 19.63 -5.12 -1.50
CA PRO A 69 20.66 -5.15 -2.53
C PRO A 69 20.03 -5.22 -3.93
N GLN A 70 20.26 -4.18 -4.74
CA GLN A 70 19.77 -4.13 -6.13
C GLN A 70 20.97 -4.00 -7.05
N PRO A 71 21.16 -4.93 -8.00
CA PRO A 71 22.25 -4.84 -8.97
C PRO A 71 22.14 -3.52 -9.77
N GLY A 72 23.25 -2.78 -9.85
CA GLY A 72 23.35 -1.56 -10.66
C GLY A 72 22.84 -0.27 -10.00
N VAL A 73 22.36 -0.28 -8.76
CA VAL A 73 22.02 0.94 -8.02
C VAL A 73 23.17 1.31 -7.07
N PRO A 74 23.90 2.42 -7.32
CA PRO A 74 25.00 2.85 -6.47
C PRO A 74 24.55 3.16 -5.03
N ALA A 75 25.45 2.97 -4.05
CA ALA A 75 25.14 3.18 -2.62
C ALA A 75 24.73 4.63 -2.30
N ASN A 76 25.36 5.62 -2.95
CA ASN A 76 25.01 7.03 -2.79
C ASN A 76 23.61 7.36 -3.34
N VAL A 77 23.18 6.68 -4.40
CA VAL A 77 21.80 6.82 -4.93
C VAL A 77 20.80 6.20 -3.96
N ARG A 78 21.09 5.00 -3.41
CA ARG A 78 20.24 4.39 -2.36
C ARG A 78 20.11 5.28 -1.13
N GLY A 79 21.23 5.84 -0.65
CA GLY A 79 21.24 6.80 0.45
C GLY A 79 20.38 8.03 0.18
N ALA A 80 20.51 8.61 -1.02
CA ALA A 80 19.68 9.74 -1.44
C ALA A 80 18.18 9.39 -1.51
N LEU A 81 17.84 8.23 -2.03
CA LEU A 81 16.45 7.74 -2.07
C LEU A 81 15.90 7.50 -0.67
N SER A 82 16.71 6.95 0.25
CA SER A 82 16.31 6.75 1.65
C SER A 82 16.07 8.07 2.38
N ASP A 83 16.94 9.06 2.19
CA ASP A 83 16.76 10.42 2.75
C ASP A 83 15.46 11.07 2.21
N ALA A 84 15.24 11.00 0.90
CA ALA A 84 14.05 11.53 0.25
C ALA A 84 12.77 10.82 0.74
N ALA A 85 12.79 9.49 0.88
CA ALA A 85 11.68 8.71 1.39
C ALA A 85 11.36 9.08 2.85
N THR A 86 12.38 9.20 3.68
CA THR A 86 12.23 9.59 5.09
C THR A 86 11.60 10.98 5.23
N GLN A 87 11.94 11.91 4.35
CA GLN A 87 11.35 13.25 4.34
C GLN A 87 9.89 13.24 3.85
N ALA A 88 9.58 12.42 2.84
CA ALA A 88 8.31 12.47 2.13
C ALA A 88 7.19 11.65 2.81
N PHE A 89 7.52 10.45 3.32
CA PHE A 89 6.55 9.50 3.85
C PHE A 89 6.43 9.55 5.38
N GLN A 90 6.38 10.77 5.93
CA GLN A 90 6.18 10.98 7.35
C GLN A 90 4.76 10.54 7.75
N PRO A 91 4.61 9.65 8.75
CA PRO A 91 3.30 9.14 9.17
C PRO A 91 2.33 10.23 9.62
N GLY A 92 2.80 11.27 10.32
CA GLY A 92 1.97 12.37 10.83
C GLY A 92 1.18 13.09 9.73
N PRO A 93 1.85 13.76 8.76
CA PRO A 93 1.17 14.43 7.64
C PRO A 93 0.29 13.50 6.81
N MET A 94 0.69 12.23 6.63
CA MET A 94 -0.13 11.24 5.93
C MET A 94 -1.42 10.94 6.69
N MET A 95 -1.33 10.74 8.02
CA MET A 95 -2.49 10.49 8.88
C MET A 95 -3.44 11.68 8.93
N GLU A 96 -2.93 12.91 8.98
CA GLU A 96 -3.76 14.11 8.92
C GLU A 96 -4.59 14.15 7.65
N LYS A 97 -3.99 13.83 6.50
CA LYS A 97 -4.69 13.80 5.22
C LYS A 97 -5.74 12.68 5.17
N VAL A 98 -5.40 11.49 5.65
CA VAL A 98 -6.34 10.36 5.77
C VAL A 98 -7.51 10.75 6.67
N ARG A 99 -7.25 11.31 7.85
CA ARG A 99 -8.29 11.77 8.79
C ARG A 99 -9.23 12.80 8.15
N ALA A 100 -8.66 13.84 7.54
CA ALA A 100 -9.44 14.89 6.88
C ALA A 100 -10.36 14.31 5.78
N ARG A 101 -9.84 13.38 4.97
CA ARG A 101 -10.61 12.76 3.89
C ARG A 101 -11.71 11.86 4.43
N MET A 102 -11.44 11.05 5.45
CA MET A 102 -12.44 10.19 6.08
C MET A 102 -13.54 11.00 6.75
N SER A 103 -13.16 12.07 7.49
CA SER A 103 -14.11 12.99 8.13
C SER A 103 -15.03 13.70 7.13
N SER A 104 -14.54 14.04 5.94
CA SER A 104 -15.34 14.71 4.90
C SER A 104 -16.23 13.75 4.09
N ALA A 105 -15.88 12.45 4.06
CA ALA A 105 -16.54 11.46 3.21
C ALA A 105 -17.59 10.62 3.94
N LEU A 106 -17.53 10.55 5.27
CA LEU A 106 -18.41 9.71 6.09
C LEU A 106 -19.26 10.55 7.05
N ASN A 107 -20.53 10.23 7.17
CA ASN A 107 -21.40 10.75 8.22
C ASN A 107 -21.34 9.87 9.48
N ASP A 108 -21.89 10.39 10.60
CA ASP A 108 -21.90 9.75 11.91
C ASP A 108 -22.50 8.34 11.90
N ARG A 109 -23.58 8.14 11.14
CA ARG A 109 -24.21 6.82 11.00
C ARG A 109 -23.28 5.83 10.32
N GLN A 110 -22.65 6.22 9.20
CA GLN A 110 -21.71 5.36 8.47
C GLN A 110 -20.49 4.99 9.33
N ILE A 111 -19.98 5.95 10.11
CA ILE A 111 -18.90 5.71 11.08
C ILE A 111 -19.37 4.73 12.16
N GLY A 112 -20.53 4.96 12.73
CA GLY A 112 -21.11 4.10 13.79
C GLY A 112 -21.35 2.67 13.32
N ASP A 113 -21.99 2.49 12.14
CA ASP A 113 -22.25 1.17 11.55
C ASP A 113 -20.93 0.43 11.24
N THR A 114 -19.92 1.14 10.75
CA THR A 114 -18.60 0.57 10.45
C THR A 114 -17.87 0.17 11.73
N LEU A 115 -17.86 1.03 12.74
CA LEU A 115 -17.29 0.69 14.05
C LEU A 115 -18.00 -0.51 14.68
N GLY A 116 -19.33 -0.58 14.60
CA GLY A 116 -20.10 -1.73 15.09
C GLY A 116 -19.71 -3.04 14.42
N TRP A 117 -19.39 -3.01 13.12
CA TRP A 117 -18.83 -4.16 12.42
C TRP A 117 -17.41 -4.49 12.89
N LEU A 118 -16.50 -3.51 12.90
CA LEU A 118 -15.08 -3.71 13.24
C LEU A 118 -14.91 -4.19 14.69
N ASP A 119 -15.73 -3.70 15.62
CA ASP A 119 -15.74 -4.10 17.03
C ASP A 119 -16.40 -5.48 17.25
N SER A 120 -17.06 -6.06 16.23
CA SER A 120 -17.63 -7.39 16.35
C SER A 120 -16.54 -8.47 16.47
N PRO A 121 -16.83 -9.65 17.07
CA PRO A 121 -15.86 -10.73 17.18
C PRO A 121 -15.29 -11.18 15.83
N LEU A 122 -16.11 -11.16 14.77
CA LEU A 122 -15.66 -11.52 13.42
C LEU A 122 -14.87 -10.38 12.79
N GLY A 123 -15.33 -9.15 12.89
CA GLY A 123 -14.63 -7.96 12.37
C GLY A 123 -13.23 -7.84 12.97
N SER A 124 -13.11 -7.94 14.29
CA SER A 124 -11.82 -7.89 14.99
C SER A 124 -10.86 -9.01 14.55
N ARG A 125 -11.35 -10.23 14.35
CA ARG A 125 -10.53 -11.35 13.85
C ARG A 125 -10.07 -11.13 12.41
N ILE A 126 -10.95 -10.65 11.55
CA ILE A 126 -10.62 -10.32 10.16
C ILE A 126 -9.53 -9.27 10.15
N THR A 127 -9.75 -8.20 10.87
CA THR A 127 -8.79 -7.10 10.99
C THR A 127 -7.42 -7.58 11.49
N ALA A 128 -7.38 -8.42 12.52
CA ALA A 128 -6.12 -9.00 13.01
C ALA A 128 -5.38 -9.82 11.94
N ALA A 129 -6.11 -10.62 11.15
CA ALA A 129 -5.52 -11.42 10.08
C ALA A 129 -5.00 -10.58 8.91
N GLU A 130 -5.69 -9.50 8.58
CA GLU A 130 -5.24 -8.54 7.58
C GLU A 130 -3.96 -7.83 8.02
N ASN A 131 -3.85 -7.44 9.29
CA ASN A 131 -2.63 -6.86 9.84
C ASN A 131 -1.45 -7.83 9.80
N GLU A 132 -1.67 -9.06 10.29
CA GLU A 132 -0.62 -10.10 10.24
C GLU A 132 -0.09 -10.28 8.82
N ALA A 133 -0.98 -10.26 7.82
CA ALA A 133 -0.61 -10.43 6.43
C ALA A 133 0.17 -9.25 5.85
N SER A 134 0.05 -8.06 6.43
CA SER A 134 0.74 -6.85 5.96
C SER A 134 2.08 -6.59 6.62
N GLU A 135 2.43 -7.35 7.64
CA GLU A 135 3.74 -7.23 8.27
C GLU A 135 4.84 -7.70 7.30
N PRO A 136 6.01 -7.03 7.25
CA PRO A 136 7.13 -7.48 6.44
C PRO A 136 7.50 -8.94 6.69
N ALA A 137 7.42 -9.41 7.94
CA ALA A 137 7.66 -10.80 8.31
C ALA A 137 6.67 -11.81 7.70
N ALA A 138 5.52 -11.37 7.18
CA ALA A 138 4.55 -12.25 6.53
C ALA A 138 4.97 -12.66 5.12
N LEU A 139 5.87 -11.94 4.46
CA LEU A 139 6.23 -12.17 3.06
C LEU A 139 6.68 -13.62 2.80
N GLY A 140 7.61 -14.12 3.61
CA GLY A 140 8.06 -15.52 3.48
C GLY A 140 6.95 -16.56 3.74
N ARG A 141 6.01 -16.24 4.63
CA ARG A 141 4.84 -17.11 4.89
C ARG A 141 3.86 -17.09 3.72
N ILE A 142 3.66 -15.94 3.08
CA ILE A 142 2.81 -15.81 1.88
C ILE A 142 3.43 -16.55 0.69
N GLU A 143 4.75 -16.46 0.50
CA GLU A 143 5.46 -17.22 -0.53
C GLU A 143 5.35 -18.74 -0.30
N ALA A 144 5.48 -19.21 0.94
CA ALA A 144 5.28 -20.62 1.27
C ALA A 144 3.84 -21.06 1.00
N TYR A 145 2.86 -20.23 1.34
CA TYR A 145 1.45 -20.48 1.09
C TYR A 145 1.11 -20.48 -0.41
N ALA A 146 1.77 -19.65 -1.22
CA ALA A 146 1.64 -19.71 -2.69
C ALA A 146 1.97 -21.08 -3.25
N LYS A 147 3.09 -21.69 -2.79
CA LYS A 147 3.49 -23.05 -3.18
C LYS A 147 2.49 -24.14 -2.74
N GLU A 148 1.78 -23.88 -1.63
CA GLU A 148 0.70 -24.76 -1.20
C GLU A 148 -0.52 -24.64 -2.11
N LEU A 149 -0.92 -23.43 -2.47
CA LEU A 149 -2.03 -23.17 -3.42
C LEU A 149 -1.76 -23.74 -4.82
N GLU A 150 -0.51 -23.73 -5.29
CA GLU A 150 -0.13 -24.38 -6.55
C GLU A 150 -0.39 -25.90 -6.50
N ARG A 151 -0.10 -26.54 -5.37
CA ARG A 151 -0.31 -27.97 -5.17
C ARG A 151 -1.77 -28.33 -4.89
N ARG A 152 -2.49 -27.44 -4.22
CA ARG A 152 -3.89 -27.59 -3.85
C ARG A 152 -4.66 -26.31 -4.13
N PRO A 153 -5.09 -26.07 -5.37
CA PRO A 153 -5.87 -24.90 -5.72
C PRO A 153 -7.13 -24.78 -4.86
N PRO A 154 -7.54 -23.57 -4.50
CA PRO A 154 -8.74 -23.37 -3.71
C PRO A 154 -10.00 -23.84 -4.47
N ALA A 155 -11.01 -24.25 -3.74
CA ALA A 155 -12.30 -24.55 -4.33
C ALA A 155 -12.85 -23.30 -5.08
N LYS A 156 -13.57 -23.54 -6.18
CA LYS A 156 -14.12 -22.46 -7.02
C LYS A 156 -14.93 -21.43 -6.22
N GLN A 157 -15.71 -21.89 -5.24
CA GLN A 157 -16.48 -21.01 -4.35
C GLN A 157 -15.55 -20.06 -3.60
N ARG A 158 -14.50 -20.59 -2.94
CA ARG A 158 -13.49 -19.80 -2.21
C ARG A 158 -12.82 -18.78 -3.13
N ALA A 159 -12.39 -19.19 -4.31
CA ALA A 159 -11.77 -18.28 -5.28
C ALA A 159 -12.72 -17.15 -5.71
N ASN A 160 -14.01 -17.45 -5.89
CA ASN A 160 -15.03 -16.44 -6.20
C ASN A 160 -15.21 -15.46 -5.05
N LEU A 161 -15.30 -15.92 -3.79
CA LEU A 161 -15.45 -15.07 -2.62
C LEU A 161 -14.24 -14.13 -2.46
N ILE A 162 -13.02 -14.62 -2.64
CA ILE A 162 -11.81 -13.79 -2.61
C ILE A 162 -11.81 -12.76 -3.74
N GLY A 163 -12.24 -13.14 -4.95
CA GLY A 163 -12.42 -12.20 -6.05
C GLY A 163 -13.47 -11.12 -5.77
N GLU A 164 -14.56 -11.47 -5.07
CA GLU A 164 -15.57 -10.49 -4.63
C GLU A 164 -15.03 -9.55 -3.55
N LEU A 165 -14.28 -10.08 -2.58
CA LEU A 165 -13.59 -9.25 -1.58
C LEU A 165 -12.66 -8.24 -2.24
N ASN A 166 -11.83 -8.68 -3.18
CA ASN A 166 -10.92 -7.78 -3.90
C ASN A 166 -11.68 -6.63 -4.59
N ARG A 167 -12.82 -6.95 -5.22
CA ARG A 167 -13.67 -5.91 -5.85
C ARG A 167 -14.33 -5.00 -4.83
N ALA A 168 -14.89 -5.56 -3.75
CA ALA A 168 -15.61 -4.80 -2.73
C ALA A 168 -14.70 -3.85 -1.94
N THR A 169 -13.46 -4.26 -1.70
CA THR A 169 -12.45 -3.45 -1.00
C THR A 169 -11.72 -2.47 -1.93
N GLY A 170 -11.67 -2.73 -3.23
CA GLY A 170 -10.87 -1.95 -4.18
C GLY A 170 -9.35 -2.15 -4.05
N SER A 171 -8.91 -3.17 -3.30
CA SER A 171 -7.49 -3.40 -2.97
C SER A 171 -6.63 -3.59 -4.22
N GLY A 172 -7.12 -4.34 -5.21
CA GLY A 172 -6.38 -4.60 -6.45
C GLY A 172 -6.16 -3.33 -7.28
N GLU A 173 -7.18 -2.48 -7.38
CA GLU A 173 -7.08 -1.22 -8.12
C GLU A 173 -6.17 -0.22 -7.41
N LEU A 174 -6.28 -0.11 -6.09
CA LEU A 174 -5.41 0.72 -5.26
C LEU A 174 -3.95 0.30 -5.43
N THR A 175 -3.66 -1.00 -5.28
CA THR A 175 -2.30 -1.55 -5.44
C THR A 175 -1.75 -1.30 -6.84
N ALA A 176 -2.54 -1.51 -7.88
CA ALA A 176 -2.13 -1.23 -9.25
C ALA A 176 -1.81 0.25 -9.49
N SER A 177 -2.61 1.16 -8.93
CA SER A 177 -2.38 2.61 -9.02
C SER A 177 -1.11 3.03 -8.29
N MET A 178 -0.83 2.43 -7.13
CA MET A 178 0.41 2.69 -6.38
C MET A 178 1.65 2.16 -7.09
N LEU A 179 1.55 0.97 -7.66
CA LEU A 179 2.65 0.39 -8.45
C LEU A 179 2.96 1.27 -9.67
N GLU A 180 1.93 1.75 -10.37
CA GLU A 180 2.07 2.69 -11.48
C GLU A 180 2.81 3.96 -11.05
N ALA A 181 2.37 4.59 -9.96
CA ALA A 181 3.02 5.78 -9.43
C ALA A 181 4.47 5.52 -9.00
N GLY A 182 4.74 4.39 -8.35
CA GLY A 182 6.09 3.99 -7.94
C GLY A 182 7.03 3.73 -9.12
N VAL A 183 6.55 3.05 -10.16
CA VAL A 183 7.33 2.81 -11.39
C VAL A 183 7.66 4.11 -12.10
N LEU A 184 6.67 5.01 -12.24
CA LEU A 184 6.89 6.32 -12.85
C LEU A 184 7.88 7.16 -12.04
N ALA A 185 7.73 7.20 -10.73
CA ALA A 185 8.63 7.92 -9.83
C ALA A 185 10.07 7.39 -9.93
N SER A 186 10.25 6.07 -9.93
CA SER A 186 11.55 5.44 -10.08
C SER A 186 12.19 5.73 -11.44
N ALA A 187 11.40 5.65 -12.52
CA ALA A 187 11.87 5.96 -13.87
C ALA A 187 12.33 7.42 -13.98
N LEU A 188 11.56 8.36 -13.43
CA LEU A 188 11.91 9.78 -13.40
C LEU A 188 13.14 10.05 -12.51
N GLY A 189 13.25 9.40 -11.36
CA GLY A 189 14.40 9.53 -10.45
C GLY A 189 15.69 9.03 -11.10
N VAL A 190 15.67 7.83 -11.70
CA VAL A 190 16.83 7.28 -12.43
C VAL A 190 17.20 8.18 -13.61
N ASN A 191 16.22 8.68 -14.35
CA ASN A 191 16.46 9.58 -15.47
C ASN A 191 17.09 10.92 -15.03
N ALA A 192 16.65 11.47 -13.91
CA ALA A 192 17.21 12.70 -13.35
C ALA A 192 18.67 12.53 -12.89
N ALA A 193 19.07 11.33 -12.48
CA ALA A 193 20.44 10.99 -12.11
C ALA A 193 21.39 10.80 -13.31
N GLN A 194 20.87 10.69 -14.54
CA GLN A 194 21.69 10.57 -15.75
C GLN A 194 22.34 11.91 -16.13
N PRO A 195 23.49 11.92 -16.83
CA PRO A 195 24.03 13.11 -17.49
C PRO A 195 22.98 13.73 -18.41
N ALA A 196 22.96 15.08 -18.51
CA ALA A 196 21.92 15.80 -19.25
C ALA A 196 21.72 15.30 -20.70
N GLN A 197 22.81 14.90 -21.37
CA GLN A 197 22.78 14.38 -22.74
C GLN A 197 22.16 12.98 -22.87
N GLN A 198 22.04 12.25 -21.76
CA GLN A 198 21.47 10.90 -21.73
C GLN A 198 20.06 10.86 -21.14
N ARG A 199 19.53 12.02 -20.75
CA ARG A 199 18.17 12.11 -20.19
C ARG A 199 17.13 11.92 -21.28
N VAL A 200 16.17 11.06 -20.99
CA VAL A 200 14.99 10.85 -21.82
C VAL A 200 13.94 11.91 -21.47
N PRO A 201 13.26 12.55 -22.45
CA PRO A 201 12.15 13.45 -22.16
C PRO A 201 11.07 12.81 -21.30
N GLY A 202 10.49 13.58 -20.37
CA GLY A 202 9.55 13.04 -19.38
C GLY A 202 8.28 12.45 -19.98
N ASP A 203 7.79 13.01 -21.09
CA ASP A 203 6.64 12.49 -21.84
C ASP A 203 6.93 11.14 -22.50
N VAL A 204 8.17 10.90 -22.96
CA VAL A 204 8.63 9.62 -23.51
C VAL A 204 8.68 8.57 -22.39
N LEU A 205 9.23 8.92 -21.22
CA LEU A 205 9.24 8.04 -20.06
C LEU A 205 7.81 7.67 -19.64
N GLN A 206 6.93 8.66 -19.58
CA GLN A 206 5.54 8.43 -19.20
C GLN A 206 4.83 7.48 -20.20
N LYS A 207 5.08 7.62 -21.51
CA LYS A 207 4.56 6.68 -22.52
C LYS A 207 5.11 5.28 -22.33
N GLN A 208 6.42 5.14 -22.05
CA GLN A 208 7.04 3.83 -21.81
C GLN A 208 6.49 3.14 -20.56
N VAL A 209 6.31 3.89 -19.46
CA VAL A 209 5.65 3.37 -18.25
C VAL A 209 4.23 2.94 -18.56
N LYS A 210 3.43 3.79 -19.25
CA LYS A 210 2.07 3.42 -19.66
C LYS A 210 1.99 2.13 -20.48
N ALA A 211 2.96 1.88 -21.36
CA ALA A 211 3.01 0.65 -22.16
C ALA A 211 3.24 -0.61 -21.31
N SER A 212 3.91 -0.51 -20.16
CA SER A 212 4.15 -1.62 -19.23
C SER A 212 3.00 -1.87 -18.24
N LEU A 213 2.05 -0.92 -18.10
CA LEU A 213 0.98 -0.97 -17.11
C LEU A 213 0.10 -2.23 -17.16
N PRO A 214 -0.31 -2.77 -18.34
CA PRO A 214 -1.17 -3.95 -18.38
C PRO A 214 -0.51 -5.15 -17.68
N HIS A 215 0.79 -5.38 -17.92
CA HIS A 215 1.54 -6.44 -17.26
C HIS A 215 1.71 -6.19 -15.76
N LEU A 216 2.03 -4.97 -15.35
CA LEU A 216 2.16 -4.58 -13.96
C LEU A 216 0.83 -4.75 -13.20
N ARG A 217 -0.28 -4.36 -13.79
CA ARG A 217 -1.63 -4.53 -13.21
C ARG A 217 -1.99 -6.00 -13.04
N GLN A 218 -1.64 -6.84 -14.01
CA GLN A 218 -1.85 -8.27 -13.89
C GLN A 218 -1.04 -8.87 -12.74
N GLN A 219 0.25 -8.54 -12.63
CA GLN A 219 1.09 -8.98 -11.53
C GLN A 219 0.57 -8.48 -10.17
N ALA A 220 0.22 -7.20 -10.06
CA ALA A 220 -0.38 -6.63 -8.85
C ALA A 220 -1.67 -7.37 -8.46
N GLY A 221 -2.55 -7.65 -9.43
CA GLY A 221 -3.78 -8.40 -9.20
C GLY A 221 -3.53 -9.82 -8.66
N GLN A 222 -2.53 -10.52 -9.18
CA GLN A 222 -2.14 -11.84 -8.70
C GLN A 222 -1.61 -11.79 -7.27
N MET A 223 -0.74 -10.81 -6.96
CA MET A 223 -0.18 -10.62 -5.62
C MET A 223 -1.27 -10.29 -4.60
N VAL A 224 -2.18 -9.36 -4.93
CA VAL A 224 -3.32 -9.02 -4.06
C VAL A 224 -4.20 -10.25 -3.83
N THR A 225 -4.52 -10.99 -4.88
CA THR A 225 -5.33 -12.22 -4.76
C THR A 225 -4.66 -13.24 -3.84
N LEU A 226 -3.35 -13.44 -3.99
CA LEU A 226 -2.57 -14.34 -3.12
C LEU A 226 -2.59 -13.83 -1.66
N GLY A 227 -2.35 -12.54 -1.45
CA GLY A 227 -2.41 -11.90 -0.12
C GLY A 227 -3.77 -12.09 0.55
N LEU A 228 -4.86 -11.89 -0.20
CA LEU A 228 -6.22 -12.11 0.31
C LEU A 228 -6.46 -13.59 0.63
N HIS A 229 -6.02 -14.53 -0.21
CA HIS A 229 -6.10 -15.96 0.11
C HIS A 229 -5.36 -16.29 1.41
N TYR A 230 -4.19 -15.71 1.61
CA TYR A 230 -3.40 -15.90 2.83
C TYR A 230 -4.10 -15.26 4.05
N SER A 231 -4.54 -14.02 3.95
CA SER A 231 -5.22 -13.31 5.05
C SER A 231 -6.45 -14.08 5.54
N TYR A 232 -7.24 -14.61 4.61
CA TYR A 232 -8.49 -15.29 4.96
C TYR A 232 -8.36 -16.82 5.04
N ARG A 233 -7.15 -17.39 5.07
CA ARG A 233 -6.91 -18.83 5.11
C ARG A 233 -7.58 -19.56 6.27
N ALA A 234 -7.71 -18.88 7.42
CA ALA A 234 -8.31 -19.44 8.66
C ALA A 234 -9.82 -19.18 8.78
N PHE A 235 -10.44 -18.49 7.82
CA PHE A 235 -11.88 -18.17 7.85
C PHE A 235 -12.68 -19.15 6.99
N THR A 236 -13.88 -19.48 7.45
CA THR A 236 -14.85 -20.24 6.67
C THR A 236 -15.45 -19.37 5.55
N ASP A 237 -16.02 -20.03 4.53
CA ASP A 237 -16.72 -19.30 3.45
C ASP A 237 -17.88 -18.44 3.99
N LYS A 238 -18.61 -18.92 5.01
CA LYS A 238 -19.68 -18.17 5.67
C LYS A 238 -19.18 -16.91 6.38
N GLU A 239 -18.02 -16.95 7.02
CA GLU A 239 -17.43 -15.77 7.64
C GLU A 239 -17.03 -14.75 6.61
N ILE A 240 -16.47 -15.19 5.46
CA ILE A 240 -16.14 -14.30 4.33
C ILE A 240 -17.40 -13.71 3.72
N GLU A 241 -18.46 -14.51 3.54
CA GLU A 241 -19.77 -14.01 3.08
C GLU A 241 -20.36 -12.95 4.03
N SER A 242 -20.22 -13.14 5.35
CA SER A 242 -20.65 -12.15 6.34
C SER A 242 -19.88 -10.84 6.21
N TYR A 243 -18.57 -10.90 5.95
CA TYR A 243 -17.75 -9.72 5.68
C TYR A 243 -18.17 -9.04 4.37
N LEU A 244 -18.39 -9.81 3.31
CA LEU A 244 -18.89 -9.29 2.04
C LEU A 244 -20.24 -8.61 2.20
N ASN A 245 -21.14 -9.14 3.02
CA ASN A 245 -22.44 -8.53 3.30
C ASN A 245 -22.29 -7.16 3.97
N PHE A 246 -21.33 -7.03 4.92
CA PHE A 246 -20.99 -5.71 5.48
C PHE A 246 -20.44 -4.79 4.40
N LEU A 247 -19.44 -5.21 3.61
CA LEU A 247 -18.83 -4.39 2.57
C LEU A 247 -19.82 -3.95 1.48
N LYS A 248 -20.86 -4.75 1.22
CA LYS A 248 -21.95 -4.44 0.28
C LYS A 248 -23.06 -3.59 0.90
N SER A 249 -23.08 -3.39 2.21
CA SER A 249 -24.02 -2.49 2.87
C SER A 249 -23.77 -1.03 2.50
N PRO A 250 -24.75 -0.13 2.63
CA PRO A 250 -24.54 1.29 2.35
C PRO A 250 -23.37 1.90 3.13
N SER A 251 -23.21 1.56 4.41
CA SER A 251 -22.10 2.04 5.24
C SER A 251 -20.75 1.41 4.86
N GLY A 252 -20.73 0.11 4.55
CA GLY A 252 -19.52 -0.59 4.09
C GLY A 252 -19.02 -0.08 2.74
N VAL A 253 -19.93 0.17 1.79
CA VAL A 253 -19.58 0.77 0.49
C VAL A 253 -19.04 2.19 0.67
N ALA A 254 -19.67 3.01 1.52
CA ALA A 254 -19.21 4.37 1.79
C ALA A 254 -17.82 4.35 2.45
N TYR A 255 -17.63 3.49 3.46
CA TYR A 255 -16.36 3.29 4.14
C TYR A 255 -15.25 2.85 3.18
N SER A 256 -15.47 1.81 2.37
CA SER A 256 -14.46 1.30 1.43
C SER A 256 -14.03 2.37 0.42
N LYS A 257 -14.99 3.12 -0.14
CA LYS A 257 -14.69 4.24 -1.04
C LYS A 257 -13.90 5.35 -0.37
N ALA A 258 -14.30 5.73 0.85
CA ALA A 258 -13.62 6.75 1.63
C ALA A 258 -12.19 6.32 1.97
N ALA A 259 -12.00 5.09 2.43
CA ALA A 259 -10.71 4.51 2.78
C ALA A 259 -9.74 4.47 1.59
N VAL A 260 -10.18 3.93 0.45
CA VAL A 260 -9.39 3.89 -0.80
C VAL A 260 -9.00 5.29 -1.25
N SER A 261 -9.95 6.24 -1.24
CA SER A 261 -9.67 7.63 -1.65
C SER A 261 -8.71 8.31 -0.68
N ALA A 262 -8.91 8.16 0.63
CA ALA A 262 -8.07 8.77 1.66
C ALA A 262 -6.63 8.29 1.58
N PHE A 263 -6.45 6.97 1.44
CA PHE A 263 -5.13 6.37 1.31
C PHE A 263 -4.44 6.77 0.00
N ARG A 264 -5.16 6.72 -1.11
CA ARG A 264 -4.63 7.16 -2.42
C ARG A 264 -4.18 8.61 -2.38
N ASP A 265 -5.02 9.52 -1.85
CA ASP A 265 -4.71 10.95 -1.80
C ASP A 265 -3.48 11.22 -0.91
N ALA A 266 -3.35 10.52 0.23
CA ALA A 266 -2.18 10.60 1.11
C ALA A 266 -0.90 10.08 0.44
N MET A 267 -1.00 8.96 -0.29
CA MET A 267 0.13 8.38 -1.01
C MET A 267 0.58 9.24 -2.19
N LEU A 268 -0.35 9.77 -2.99
CA LEU A 268 0.00 10.66 -4.12
C LEU A 268 0.69 11.94 -3.64
N ASP A 269 0.23 12.50 -2.53
CA ASP A 269 0.85 13.66 -1.91
C ASP A 269 2.27 13.34 -1.38
N ALA A 270 2.44 12.21 -0.67
CA ALA A 270 3.74 11.76 -0.21
C ALA A 270 4.69 11.46 -1.38
N MET A 271 4.19 10.84 -2.46
CA MET A 271 4.96 10.59 -3.67
C MET A 271 5.39 11.90 -4.35
N GLY A 272 4.50 12.90 -4.40
CA GLY A 272 4.85 14.24 -4.90
C GLY A 272 6.01 14.86 -4.11
N ARG A 273 5.95 14.81 -2.77
CA ARG A 273 7.07 15.27 -1.91
C ARG A 273 8.35 14.46 -2.14
N PHE A 274 8.23 13.16 -2.30
CA PHE A 274 9.36 12.28 -2.57
C PHE A 274 10.08 12.70 -3.87
N MET A 275 9.35 12.88 -4.95
CA MET A 275 9.90 13.32 -6.23
C MET A 275 10.61 14.68 -6.14
N GLN A 276 10.06 15.61 -5.38
CA GLN A 276 10.66 16.93 -5.15
C GLN A 276 11.93 16.86 -4.28
N ALA A 277 12.00 15.88 -3.36
CA ALA A 277 13.14 15.72 -2.47
C ALA A 277 14.36 15.03 -3.13
N ILE A 278 14.15 14.18 -4.15
CA ILE A 278 15.21 13.40 -4.80
C ILE A 278 16.37 14.26 -5.32
N PRO A 279 16.19 15.34 -6.09
CA PRO A 279 17.31 16.12 -6.62
C PRO A 279 18.22 16.66 -5.52
N LYS A 280 17.62 17.23 -4.47
CA LYS A 280 18.35 17.78 -3.31
C LYS A 280 19.10 16.68 -2.53
N ALA A 281 18.48 15.52 -2.36
CA ALA A 281 19.11 14.39 -1.70
C ALA A 281 20.29 13.83 -2.52
N LEU A 282 20.17 13.73 -3.84
CA LEU A 282 21.26 13.31 -4.73
C LEU A 282 22.44 14.28 -4.67
N ASP A 283 22.21 15.60 -4.65
CA ASP A 283 23.28 16.58 -4.55
C ASP A 283 24.03 16.49 -3.22
N LYS A 284 23.33 16.28 -2.12
CA LYS A 284 23.93 16.00 -0.80
C LYS A 284 24.84 14.78 -0.82
N HIS A 285 24.45 13.71 -1.47
CA HIS A 285 25.20 12.45 -1.55
C HIS A 285 26.32 12.44 -2.59
N LYS A 286 26.36 13.37 -3.55
CA LYS A 286 27.52 13.56 -4.46
C LYS A 286 28.75 14.13 -3.75
N GLY A 287 28.54 14.96 -2.72
CA GLY A 287 29.62 15.58 -1.96
C GLY A 287 30.39 14.65 -1.03
N VAL A 288 29.85 13.45 -0.73
CA VAL A 288 30.45 12.50 0.22
C VAL A 288 31.46 11.53 -0.45
N THR A 289 31.43 11.40 -1.77
CA THR A 289 32.33 10.49 -2.52
C THR A 289 33.63 11.16 -3.00
N GLY A 290 33.95 12.38 -2.56
CA GLY A 290 35.12 13.18 -2.96
C GLY A 290 36.12 13.47 -1.84
N ALA A 291 36.10 12.71 -0.72
CA ALA A 291 37.09 12.86 0.37
C ALA A 291 37.84 11.55 0.60
#